data_6187b9dd949cc7b969eef61862750d16
#
_entry.id   6187b9dd949cc7b969eef61862750d16
#
_cell.length_a   1.000
_cell.length_b   1.000
_cell.length_c   1.000
_cell.angle_alpha   90.00
_cell.angle_beta   90.00
_cell.angle_gamma   90.00
#
_symmetry.space_group_name_H-M   'P 1'
#
loop_
_entity.id
_entity.type
_entity.pdbx_description
1 polymer ?
#
loop_
_entity_poly.entity_id
_entity_poly.type
_entity_poly.pdbx_seq_one_letter_code
_entity_poly.pdbx_strand_id
1 'polypeptide(L)'
;MKRCLSSLGLPLLMAMPALAAGPVDQAYIRSLAAPGKTVLVIEYYDGKGDVTDRKGFASAGGFKTVSPTDFAVDDKVTVHLFGIEPCEGDMVNRREDFAGSCADYAEQGLKTLLKSPKVIYCRAFVSEANAPIQDATCYGYYNYPGSLDTVDMFEEQLVSLGTHRLAKKPGGGLARPDLEKAEKTGRGGGYGMWADPRIKME
;
A
#
# COMPACT_ATOMS: atom_id res chain seq x y z
N MET A 1 -10.22 -53.80 36.44
CA MET A 1 -10.30 -53.18 35.12
C MET A 1 -10.57 -51.70 35.26
N LYS A 2 -9.53 -50.84 35.21
CA LYS A 2 -9.65 -49.37 35.29
C LYS A 2 -9.45 -48.80 33.90
N ARG A 3 -10.48 -48.14 33.34
CA ARG A 3 -10.42 -47.45 32.05
C ARG A 3 -9.92 -46.00 32.31
N CYS A 4 -8.75 -45.67 31.79
CA CYS A 4 -8.27 -44.29 31.69
C CYS A 4 -8.91 -43.65 30.46
N LEU A 5 -9.71 -42.59 30.66
CA LEU A 5 -10.13 -41.67 29.60
C LEU A 5 -9.03 -40.57 29.46
N SER A 6 -8.33 -40.59 28.35
CA SER A 6 -7.43 -39.52 27.96
C SER A 6 -8.25 -38.46 27.24
N SER A 7 -8.43 -37.28 27.85
CA SER A 7 -9.02 -36.10 27.19
C SER A 7 -7.95 -35.42 26.35
N LEU A 8 -8.05 -35.50 25.01
CA LEU A 8 -7.30 -34.67 24.09
C LEU A 8 -7.88 -33.24 24.13
N GLY A 9 -7.16 -32.34 24.77
CA GLY A 9 -7.40 -30.90 24.66
C GLY A 9 -6.93 -30.38 23.31
N LEU A 10 -7.87 -29.97 22.47
CA LEU A 10 -7.60 -29.28 21.20
C LEU A 10 -7.21 -27.84 21.53
N PRO A 11 -6.03 -27.31 21.10
CA PRO A 11 -5.72 -25.90 21.29
C PRO A 11 -6.60 -25.07 20.35
N LEU A 12 -7.44 -24.22 20.94
CA LEU A 12 -8.24 -23.21 20.24
C LEU A 12 -7.27 -22.12 19.73
N LEU A 13 -6.86 -22.18 18.48
CA LEU A 13 -6.16 -21.09 17.80
C LEU A 13 -7.15 -19.91 17.67
N MET A 14 -7.06 -18.95 18.59
CA MET A 14 -7.73 -17.66 18.46
C MET A 14 -7.08 -16.92 17.30
N ALA A 15 -7.75 -16.86 16.16
CA ALA A 15 -7.43 -15.92 15.10
C ALA A 15 -7.68 -14.52 15.66
N MET A 16 -6.60 -13.79 15.97
CA MET A 16 -6.69 -12.37 16.28
C MET A 16 -7.21 -11.63 15.04
N PRO A 17 -8.31 -10.86 15.15
CA PRO A 17 -8.71 -9.97 14.07
C PRO A 17 -7.55 -8.99 13.83
N ALA A 18 -7.09 -8.87 12.58
CA ALA A 18 -6.22 -7.77 12.18
C ALA A 18 -7.03 -6.48 12.42
N LEU A 19 -6.71 -5.77 13.49
CA LEU A 19 -7.28 -4.46 13.78
C LEU A 19 -6.83 -3.54 12.64
N ALA A 20 -7.74 -3.26 11.72
CA ALA A 20 -7.54 -2.20 10.73
C ALA A 20 -7.25 -0.93 11.52
N ALA A 21 -6.09 -0.34 11.30
CA ALA A 21 -5.76 0.96 11.87
C ALA A 21 -6.89 1.93 11.54
N GLY A 22 -7.42 2.65 12.53
CA GLY A 22 -8.53 3.60 12.35
C GLY A 22 -8.27 4.64 11.25
N PRO A 23 -9.27 5.40 10.83
CA PRO A 23 -9.11 6.41 9.79
C PRO A 23 -7.99 7.39 10.14
N VAL A 24 -7.21 7.80 9.14
CA VAL A 24 -6.13 8.77 9.32
C VAL A 24 -6.68 10.17 9.56
N ASP A 25 -6.01 10.95 10.40
CA ASP A 25 -6.32 12.38 10.57
C ASP A 25 -5.79 13.17 9.37
N GLN A 26 -6.68 13.45 8.44
CA GLN A 26 -6.34 14.22 7.22
C GLN A 26 -5.90 15.65 7.53
N ALA A 27 -6.42 16.28 8.59
CA ALA A 27 -6.02 17.64 8.97
C ALA A 27 -4.57 17.63 9.48
N TYR A 28 -4.21 16.62 10.28
CA TYR A 28 -2.83 16.42 10.69
C TYR A 28 -1.90 16.21 9.50
N ILE A 29 -2.25 15.34 8.55
CA ILE A 29 -1.43 15.11 7.35
C ILE A 29 -1.21 16.41 6.58
N ARG A 30 -2.25 17.21 6.35
CA ARG A 30 -2.11 18.51 5.66
C ARG A 30 -1.19 19.47 6.41
N SER A 31 -1.22 19.46 7.73
CA SER A 31 -0.39 20.33 8.58
C SER A 31 1.10 20.05 8.48
N LEU A 32 1.51 18.88 8.02
CA LEU A 32 2.90 18.48 7.85
C LEU A 32 3.55 19.10 6.58
N ALA A 33 2.77 19.68 5.68
CA ALA A 33 3.29 20.22 4.42
C ALA A 33 4.28 21.36 4.66
N ALA A 34 5.39 21.32 3.93
CA ALA A 34 6.43 22.33 4.01
C ALA A 34 6.79 22.87 2.61
N PRO A 35 7.11 24.18 2.46
CA PRO A 35 7.46 24.77 1.18
C PRO A 35 8.70 24.12 0.55
N GLY A 36 8.65 23.91 -0.77
CA GLY A 36 9.80 23.51 -1.58
C GLY A 36 10.28 22.06 -1.39
N LYS A 37 9.54 21.23 -0.66
CA LYS A 37 9.91 19.83 -0.41
C LYS A 37 8.70 18.94 -0.18
N THR A 38 8.86 17.66 -0.43
CA THR A 38 7.94 16.61 0.02
C THR A 38 8.36 16.17 1.43
N VAL A 39 7.44 16.21 2.37
CA VAL A 39 7.62 15.66 3.73
C VAL A 39 7.11 14.23 3.74
N LEU A 40 7.87 13.31 4.35
CA LEU A 40 7.42 11.95 4.60
C LEU A 40 7.46 11.69 6.10
N VAL A 41 6.39 11.13 6.63
CA VAL A 41 6.29 10.66 8.02
C VAL A 41 5.90 9.19 8.02
N ILE A 42 6.65 8.37 8.76
CA ILE A 42 6.25 7.00 9.07
C ILE A 42 5.80 7.01 10.53
N GLU A 43 4.53 6.69 10.74
CA GLU A 43 3.93 6.49 12.06
C GLU A 43 3.91 5.02 12.41
N TYR A 44 4.46 4.68 13.55
CA TYR A 44 4.46 3.30 14.06
C TYR A 44 3.39 3.14 15.12
N TYR A 45 2.58 2.08 15.01
CA TYR A 45 1.51 1.77 15.95
C TYR A 45 1.64 0.35 16.48
N ASP A 46 1.11 0.13 17.69
CA ASP A 46 1.09 -1.17 18.34
C ASP A 46 -0.16 -2.00 18.01
N GLY A 47 -0.27 -3.19 18.60
CA GLY A 47 -1.41 -4.09 18.41
C GLY A 47 -2.74 -3.58 18.96
N LYS A 48 -2.76 -2.44 19.67
CA LYS A 48 -3.98 -1.76 20.15
C LYS A 48 -4.36 -0.59 19.24
N GLY A 49 -3.49 -0.23 18.29
CA GLY A 49 -3.66 0.92 17.42
C GLY A 49 -3.12 2.23 18.00
N ASP A 50 -2.44 2.17 19.16
CA ASP A 50 -1.81 3.33 19.77
C ASP A 50 -0.51 3.68 19.06
N VAL A 51 -0.29 4.97 18.78
CA VAL A 51 0.94 5.46 18.15
C VAL A 51 2.09 5.38 19.15
N THR A 52 3.14 4.65 18.79
CA THR A 52 4.32 4.44 19.64
C THR A 52 5.50 5.31 19.24
N ASP A 53 5.65 5.63 17.94
CA ASP A 53 6.76 6.44 17.44
C ASP A 53 6.39 7.09 16.09
N ARG A 54 7.13 8.14 15.70
CA ARG A 54 7.07 8.78 14.39
C ARG A 54 8.47 9.14 13.90
N LYS A 55 8.79 8.76 12.67
CA LYS A 55 10.03 9.19 11.99
C LYS A 55 9.68 10.10 10.83
N GLY A 56 10.32 11.27 10.79
CA GLY A 56 10.10 12.30 9.77
C GLY A 56 11.29 12.42 8.82
N PHE A 57 10.99 12.56 7.53
CA PHE A 57 11.96 12.76 6.46
C PHE A 57 11.50 13.90 5.55
N ALA A 58 12.42 14.49 4.79
CA ALA A 58 12.06 15.54 3.84
C ALA A 58 13.02 15.53 2.65
N SER A 59 12.48 15.67 1.44
CA SER A 59 13.25 15.67 0.21
C SER A 59 12.77 16.78 -0.73
N ALA A 60 13.69 17.63 -1.19
CA ALA A 60 13.41 18.61 -2.24
C ALA A 60 13.21 17.95 -3.61
N GLY A 61 13.84 16.81 -3.86
CA GLY A 61 13.72 16.02 -5.09
C GLY A 61 12.60 14.98 -5.08
N GLY A 62 11.80 14.91 -4.00
CA GLY A 62 10.84 13.83 -3.77
C GLY A 62 11.50 12.51 -3.38
N PHE A 63 10.71 11.44 -3.37
CA PHE A 63 11.14 10.07 -3.08
C PHE A 63 11.10 9.24 -4.36
N LYS A 64 11.93 8.18 -4.44
CA LYS A 64 12.12 7.41 -5.68
C LYS A 64 11.69 5.96 -5.50
N THR A 65 11.01 5.42 -6.51
CA THR A 65 10.73 3.98 -6.59
C THR A 65 12.02 3.18 -6.66
N VAL A 66 12.02 2.01 -6.04
CA VAL A 66 13.09 1.00 -6.14
C VAL A 66 12.56 -0.33 -6.68
N SER A 67 11.25 -0.51 -6.65
CA SER A 67 10.53 -1.64 -7.24
C SER A 67 9.07 -1.21 -7.56
N PRO A 68 8.25 -2.07 -8.18
CA PRO A 68 6.83 -1.77 -8.39
C PRO A 68 6.07 -1.38 -7.12
N THR A 69 6.42 -1.92 -5.97
CA THR A 69 5.74 -1.72 -4.69
C THR A 69 6.56 -0.98 -3.64
N ASP A 70 7.83 -0.64 -3.97
CA ASP A 70 8.76 -0.10 -2.97
C ASP A 70 9.29 1.27 -3.38
N PHE A 71 9.54 2.13 -2.40
CA PHE A 71 10.24 3.37 -2.61
C PHE A 71 11.24 3.68 -1.49
N ALA A 72 12.40 4.23 -1.86
CA ALA A 72 13.44 4.60 -0.91
C ALA A 72 13.05 5.88 -0.17
N VAL A 73 13.19 5.85 1.16
CA VAL A 73 13.02 7.01 2.04
C VAL A 73 14.36 7.69 2.28
N ASP A 74 15.37 6.90 2.61
CA ASP A 74 16.77 7.30 2.71
C ASP A 74 17.69 6.11 2.35
N ASP A 75 18.97 6.18 2.69
CA ASP A 75 19.94 5.11 2.41
C ASP A 75 19.72 3.84 3.26
N LYS A 76 18.84 3.89 4.25
CA LYS A 76 18.64 2.80 5.22
C LYS A 76 17.22 2.26 5.25
N VAL A 77 16.25 3.06 4.81
CA VAL A 77 14.84 2.75 4.93
C VAL A 77 14.17 2.76 3.57
N THR A 78 13.55 1.65 3.25
CA THR A 78 12.65 1.48 2.10
C THR A 78 11.25 1.19 2.63
N VAL A 79 10.24 1.84 2.09
CA VAL A 79 8.83 1.53 2.37
C VAL A 79 8.32 0.57 1.31
N HIS A 80 7.71 -0.53 1.76
CA HIS A 80 6.96 -1.47 0.94
C HIS A 80 5.45 -1.22 1.11
N LEU A 81 4.72 -1.02 0.00
CA LEU A 81 3.27 -0.85 0.01
C LEU A 81 2.61 -2.21 0.24
N PHE A 82 2.11 -2.42 1.47
CA PHE A 82 1.65 -3.71 1.93
C PHE A 82 0.39 -4.20 1.21
N GLY A 83 0.45 -5.44 0.75
CA GLY A 83 -0.71 -6.22 0.29
C GLY A 83 -1.21 -5.90 -1.10
N ILE A 84 -0.40 -5.23 -1.92
CA ILE A 84 -0.61 -5.06 -3.35
C ILE A 84 0.57 -5.61 -4.15
N GLU A 85 0.33 -5.99 -5.41
CA GLU A 85 1.35 -6.55 -6.30
C GLU A 85 1.06 -6.20 -7.76
N PRO A 86 2.06 -6.18 -8.65
CA PRO A 86 1.81 -6.10 -10.09
C PRO A 86 1.12 -7.38 -10.59
N CYS A 87 0.56 -7.34 -11.81
CA CYS A 87 0.21 -8.58 -12.51
C CYS A 87 1.47 -9.38 -12.85
N GLU A 88 1.29 -10.61 -13.34
CA GLU A 88 2.42 -11.46 -13.74
C GLU A 88 2.69 -11.34 -15.26
N GLY A 89 3.97 -11.44 -15.64
CA GLY A 89 4.41 -11.44 -17.03
C GLY A 89 4.23 -10.11 -17.74
N ASP A 90 3.78 -10.17 -19.00
CA ASP A 90 3.60 -9.01 -19.88
C ASP A 90 2.13 -8.65 -20.06
N MET A 91 1.85 -7.37 -20.22
CA MET A 91 0.53 -6.83 -20.48
C MET A 91 0.49 -5.88 -21.69
N VAL A 92 -0.71 -5.70 -22.22
CA VAL A 92 -0.98 -4.72 -23.27
C VAL A 92 -2.19 -3.87 -22.88
N ASN A 93 -2.00 -2.56 -22.77
CA ASN A 93 -3.07 -1.59 -22.60
C ASN A 93 -3.11 -0.64 -23.80
N ARG A 94 -3.94 -0.95 -24.78
CA ARG A 94 -4.05 -0.16 -26.01
C ARG A 94 -4.63 1.24 -25.80
N ARG A 95 -5.33 1.49 -24.69
CA ARG A 95 -5.90 2.82 -24.37
C ARG A 95 -4.83 3.79 -23.92
N GLU A 96 -3.75 3.28 -23.32
CA GLU A 96 -2.63 4.06 -22.80
C GLU A 96 -1.36 3.87 -23.63
N ASP A 97 -1.47 3.19 -24.79
CA ASP A 97 -0.35 2.87 -25.68
C ASP A 97 0.82 2.17 -24.97
N PHE A 98 0.48 1.27 -24.04
CA PHE A 98 1.46 0.51 -23.27
C PHE A 98 1.51 -0.96 -23.72
N ALA A 99 2.73 -1.45 -23.98
CA ALA A 99 3.04 -2.86 -24.14
C ALA A 99 4.38 -3.15 -23.45
N GLY A 100 4.38 -4.01 -22.43
CA GLY A 100 5.58 -4.29 -21.65
C GLY A 100 5.28 -5.15 -20.44
N SER A 101 6.27 -5.25 -19.51
CA SER A 101 6.08 -6.04 -18.31
C SER A 101 5.07 -5.40 -17.35
N CYS A 102 4.31 -6.24 -16.65
CA CYS A 102 3.44 -5.81 -15.55
C CYS A 102 4.20 -5.01 -14.48
N ALA A 103 5.44 -5.42 -14.18
CA ALA A 103 6.29 -4.74 -13.22
C ALA A 103 6.62 -3.30 -13.65
N ASP A 104 7.00 -3.09 -14.91
CA ASP A 104 7.29 -1.74 -15.44
C ASP A 104 6.06 -0.84 -15.40
N TYR A 105 4.88 -1.40 -15.73
CA TYR A 105 3.62 -0.66 -15.68
C TYR A 105 3.27 -0.23 -14.24
N ALA A 106 3.38 -1.16 -13.30
CA ALA A 106 3.13 -0.89 -11.89
C ALA A 106 4.12 0.13 -11.31
N GLU A 107 5.41 0.02 -11.66
CA GLU A 107 6.42 0.99 -11.22
C GLU A 107 6.14 2.40 -11.77
N GLN A 108 5.66 2.54 -13.01
CA GLN A 108 5.24 3.84 -13.56
C GLN A 108 4.05 4.42 -12.78
N GLY A 109 3.10 3.58 -12.36
CA GLY A 109 1.99 3.99 -11.49
C GLY A 109 2.48 4.57 -10.17
N LEU A 110 3.35 3.84 -9.47
CA LEU A 110 3.94 4.31 -8.21
C LEU A 110 4.79 5.58 -8.40
N LYS A 111 5.60 5.67 -9.44
CA LYS A 111 6.35 6.89 -9.81
C LYS A 111 5.43 8.10 -9.96
N THR A 112 4.25 7.90 -10.57
CA THR A 112 3.28 8.97 -10.77
C THR A 112 2.75 9.49 -9.45
N LEU A 113 2.43 8.62 -8.49
CA LEU A 113 2.01 9.04 -7.16
C LEU A 113 3.11 9.75 -6.37
N LEU A 114 4.36 9.29 -6.50
CA LEU A 114 5.50 9.88 -5.80
C LEU A 114 5.98 11.21 -6.40
N LYS A 115 5.52 11.58 -7.60
CA LYS A 115 6.04 12.75 -8.35
C LYS A 115 5.81 14.09 -7.65
N SER A 116 4.67 14.29 -6.98
CA SER A 116 4.28 15.63 -6.54
C SER A 116 3.46 15.71 -5.25
N PRO A 117 3.45 14.73 -4.33
CA PRO A 117 2.76 14.90 -3.06
C PRO A 117 3.46 16.00 -2.23
N LYS A 118 2.70 16.76 -1.48
CA LYS A 118 3.23 17.69 -0.46
C LYS A 118 3.68 16.93 0.77
N VAL A 119 2.91 15.88 1.12
CA VAL A 119 3.19 14.98 2.24
C VAL A 119 2.95 13.55 1.79
N ILE A 120 3.83 12.64 2.20
CA ILE A 120 3.59 11.21 2.23
C ILE A 120 3.50 10.81 3.70
N TYR A 121 2.39 10.21 4.09
CA TYR A 121 2.16 9.75 5.46
C TYR A 121 1.93 8.25 5.45
N CYS A 122 2.87 7.50 6.02
CA CYS A 122 2.80 6.04 6.06
C CYS A 122 2.53 5.56 7.47
N ARG A 123 1.75 4.50 7.61
CA ARG A 123 1.50 3.80 8.86
C ARG A 123 2.05 2.40 8.78
N ALA A 124 2.95 2.08 9.69
CA ALA A 124 3.61 0.79 9.80
C ALA A 124 3.37 0.20 11.21
N PHE A 125 3.39 -1.11 11.32
CA PHE A 125 3.35 -1.74 12.63
C PHE A 125 4.68 -1.51 13.37
N VAL A 126 4.67 -1.45 14.70
CA VAL A 126 5.87 -1.15 15.51
C VAL A 126 7.02 -2.13 15.28
N SER A 127 6.74 -3.37 14.87
CA SER A 127 7.78 -4.35 14.51
C SER A 127 8.63 -3.90 13.33
N GLU A 128 8.08 -3.05 12.44
CA GLU A 128 8.76 -2.56 11.24
C GLU A 128 9.78 -1.46 11.54
N ALA A 129 9.71 -0.82 12.71
CA ALA A 129 10.46 0.40 13.02
C ALA A 129 11.98 0.31 12.84
N ASN A 130 12.57 -0.88 12.87
CA ASN A 130 14.00 -1.12 12.67
C ASN A 130 14.31 -2.01 11.46
N ALA A 131 13.31 -2.37 10.67
CA ALA A 131 13.51 -3.13 9.45
C ALA A 131 14.05 -2.19 8.34
N PRO A 132 14.96 -2.67 7.48
CA PRO A 132 15.42 -1.89 6.32
C PRO A 132 14.35 -1.75 5.25
N ILE A 133 13.45 -2.73 5.13
CA ILE A 133 12.24 -2.68 4.31
C ILE A 133 11.07 -2.76 5.27
N GLN A 134 10.16 -1.78 5.20
CA GLN A 134 9.07 -1.60 6.15
C GLN A 134 7.72 -1.72 5.45
N ASP A 135 6.95 -2.72 5.82
CA ASP A 135 5.56 -2.87 5.36
C ASP A 135 4.71 -1.73 5.92
N ALA A 136 4.11 -0.95 5.04
CA ALA A 136 3.28 0.17 5.44
C ALA A 136 2.08 0.39 4.52
N THR A 137 1.07 1.09 5.06
CA THR A 137 -0.01 1.71 4.28
C THR A 137 0.27 3.20 4.18
N CYS A 138 0.29 3.74 2.95
CA CYS A 138 0.70 5.11 2.71
C CYS A 138 -0.41 5.99 2.15
N TYR A 139 -0.39 7.27 2.51
CA TYR A 139 -1.30 8.31 2.08
C TYR A 139 -0.52 9.46 1.48
N GLY A 140 -0.95 9.97 0.33
CA GLY A 140 -0.40 11.15 -0.30
C GLY A 140 -1.30 12.36 -0.12
N TYR A 141 -0.77 13.47 0.37
CA TYR A 141 -1.43 14.76 0.33
C TYR A 141 -1.00 15.51 -0.92
N TYR A 142 -1.98 15.81 -1.77
CA TYR A 142 -1.80 16.59 -2.98
C TYR A 142 -2.55 17.91 -2.86
N ASN A 143 -1.86 18.99 -3.19
CA ASN A 143 -2.47 20.32 -3.26
C ASN A 143 -2.03 21.02 -4.55
N TYR A 144 -2.96 21.11 -5.48
CA TYR A 144 -2.81 21.86 -6.72
C TYR A 144 -3.84 22.99 -6.71
N PRO A 145 -3.40 24.25 -6.60
CA PRO A 145 -4.31 25.39 -6.50
C PRO A 145 -5.38 25.38 -7.60
N GLY A 146 -6.65 25.48 -7.18
CA GLY A 146 -7.79 25.52 -8.10
C GLY A 146 -8.25 24.17 -8.66
N SER A 147 -7.60 23.05 -8.32
CA SER A 147 -7.97 21.73 -8.86
C SER A 147 -8.04 20.59 -7.85
N LEU A 148 -7.09 20.46 -6.95
CA LEU A 148 -7.01 19.30 -6.07
C LEU A 148 -6.51 19.68 -4.68
N ASP A 149 -7.23 19.24 -3.64
CA ASP A 149 -6.83 19.28 -2.23
C ASP A 149 -7.32 18.00 -1.55
N THR A 150 -6.55 16.92 -1.72
CA THR A 150 -6.94 15.58 -1.26
C THR A 150 -5.83 14.89 -0.48
N VAL A 151 -6.26 14.01 0.42
CA VAL A 151 -5.40 13.00 1.07
C VAL A 151 -5.94 11.64 0.66
N ASP A 152 -5.18 10.94 -0.16
CA ASP A 152 -5.60 9.68 -0.78
C ASP A 152 -4.63 8.54 -0.42
N MET A 153 -5.18 7.34 -0.21
CA MET A 153 -4.37 6.15 0.03
C MET A 153 -3.69 5.69 -1.26
N PHE A 154 -2.38 5.46 -1.23
CA PHE A 154 -1.61 5.02 -2.39
C PHE A 154 -2.10 3.68 -2.93
N GLU A 155 -2.24 2.70 -2.04
CA GLU A 155 -2.66 1.35 -2.43
C GLU A 155 -4.06 1.36 -3.05
N GLU A 156 -5.00 2.14 -2.49
CA GLU A 156 -6.34 2.26 -3.06
C GLU A 156 -6.31 2.87 -4.47
N GLN A 157 -5.52 3.94 -4.67
CA GLN A 157 -5.35 4.55 -6.00
C GLN A 157 -4.72 3.59 -6.99
N LEU A 158 -3.60 2.94 -6.64
CA LEU A 158 -2.88 2.02 -7.51
C LEU A 158 -3.75 0.83 -7.95
N VAL A 159 -4.54 0.29 -7.01
CA VAL A 159 -5.44 -0.83 -7.29
C VAL A 159 -6.65 -0.39 -8.12
N SER A 160 -7.26 0.76 -7.80
CA SER A 160 -8.42 1.28 -8.56
C SER A 160 -8.07 1.71 -9.98
N LEU A 161 -6.86 2.19 -10.20
CA LEU A 161 -6.32 2.50 -11.53
C LEU A 161 -5.83 1.26 -12.30
N GLY A 162 -5.81 0.10 -11.65
CA GLY A 162 -5.38 -1.16 -12.27
C GLY A 162 -3.88 -1.22 -12.59
N THR A 163 -3.05 -0.45 -11.90
CA THR A 163 -1.59 -0.60 -11.96
C THR A 163 -1.11 -1.75 -11.09
N HIS A 164 -1.87 -2.04 -10.02
CA HIS A 164 -1.64 -3.14 -9.08
C HIS A 164 -2.93 -3.94 -8.88
N ARG A 165 -2.79 -5.17 -8.42
CA ARG A 165 -3.86 -6.04 -7.90
C ARG A 165 -3.64 -6.33 -6.43
N LEU A 166 -4.63 -6.92 -5.78
CA LEU A 166 -4.50 -7.33 -4.39
C LEU A 166 -3.64 -8.59 -4.28
N ALA A 167 -2.63 -8.54 -3.41
CA ALA A 167 -1.80 -9.68 -3.09
C ALA A 167 -2.60 -10.73 -2.28
N LYS A 168 -2.25 -12.00 -2.46
CA LYS A 168 -2.83 -13.11 -1.71
C LYS A 168 -1.93 -13.49 -0.52
N LYS A 169 -2.54 -13.85 0.60
CA LYS A 169 -1.81 -14.40 1.74
C LYS A 169 -1.30 -15.80 1.45
N PRO A 170 -0.21 -16.26 2.08
CA PRO A 170 0.11 -17.67 2.14
C PRO A 170 -1.10 -18.46 2.66
N GLY A 171 -1.54 -19.49 1.92
CA GLY A 171 -2.75 -20.26 2.27
C GLY A 171 -4.07 -19.71 1.72
N GLY A 172 -4.05 -18.65 0.93
CA GLY A 172 -5.19 -18.04 0.25
C GLY A 172 -5.84 -16.88 1.00
N GLY A 173 -6.80 -16.24 0.33
CA GLY A 173 -7.44 -15.02 0.81
C GLY A 173 -6.61 -13.76 0.51
N LEU A 174 -7.27 -12.60 0.53
CA LEU A 174 -6.65 -11.32 0.24
C LEU A 174 -5.80 -10.82 1.41
N ALA A 175 -4.64 -10.24 1.12
CA ALA A 175 -3.83 -9.56 2.13
C ALA A 175 -4.53 -8.29 2.64
N ARG A 176 -5.22 -7.57 1.74
CA ARG A 176 -5.95 -6.30 1.98
C ARG A 176 -7.42 -6.42 1.53
N PRO A 177 -8.27 -7.13 2.30
CA PRO A 177 -9.70 -7.24 1.95
C PRO A 177 -10.44 -5.90 1.99
N ASP A 178 -9.95 -4.92 2.71
CA ASP A 178 -10.45 -3.54 2.75
C ASP A 178 -10.37 -2.83 1.38
N LEU A 179 -9.45 -3.23 0.50
CA LEU A 179 -9.28 -2.67 -0.85
C LEU A 179 -10.03 -3.45 -1.95
N GLU A 180 -10.83 -4.45 -1.62
CA GLU A 180 -11.58 -5.25 -2.61
C GLU A 180 -12.48 -4.39 -3.51
N LYS A 181 -13.08 -3.31 -2.94
CA LYS A 181 -13.90 -2.36 -3.69
C LYS A 181 -13.08 -1.60 -4.73
N ALA A 182 -11.85 -1.20 -4.39
CA ALA A 182 -10.94 -0.52 -5.30
C ALA A 182 -10.57 -1.42 -6.48
N GLU A 183 -10.24 -2.69 -6.22
CA GLU A 183 -9.95 -3.65 -7.27
C GLU A 183 -11.17 -3.91 -8.18
N LYS A 184 -12.36 -4.05 -7.62
CA LYS A 184 -13.60 -4.16 -8.39
C LYS A 184 -13.84 -2.94 -9.29
N THR A 185 -13.49 -1.75 -8.84
CA THR A 185 -13.55 -0.52 -9.63
C THR A 185 -12.59 -0.59 -10.82
N GLY A 186 -11.32 -0.96 -10.60
CA GLY A 186 -10.32 -1.13 -11.65
C GLY A 186 -10.74 -2.17 -12.68
N ARG A 187 -11.16 -3.35 -12.23
CA ARG A 187 -11.65 -4.44 -13.08
C ARG A 187 -12.89 -4.03 -13.89
N GLY A 188 -13.88 -3.44 -13.24
CA GLY A 188 -15.14 -3.02 -13.87
C GLY A 188 -14.96 -1.93 -14.92
N GLY A 189 -14.04 -0.97 -14.68
CA GLY A 189 -13.68 0.07 -15.63
C GLY A 189 -12.73 -0.40 -16.74
N GLY A 190 -12.11 -1.56 -16.60
CA GLY A 190 -11.06 -2.03 -17.52
C GLY A 190 -9.87 -1.09 -17.51
N TYR A 191 -9.48 -0.58 -16.31
CA TYR A 191 -8.36 0.32 -16.15
C TYR A 191 -7.04 -0.45 -16.06
N GLY A 192 -5.95 0.19 -16.48
CA GLY A 192 -4.61 -0.35 -16.38
C GLY A 192 -4.48 -1.77 -16.94
N MET A 193 -3.97 -2.70 -16.14
CA MET A 193 -3.82 -4.10 -16.50
C MET A 193 -5.14 -4.79 -16.88
N TRP A 194 -6.26 -4.33 -16.31
CA TRP A 194 -7.59 -4.89 -16.60
C TRP A 194 -8.10 -4.56 -18.01
N ALA A 195 -7.39 -3.72 -18.78
CA ALA A 195 -7.64 -3.53 -20.21
C ALA A 195 -7.16 -4.73 -21.04
N ASP A 196 -6.20 -5.51 -20.54
CA ASP A 196 -5.72 -6.73 -21.20
C ASP A 196 -6.71 -7.90 -20.94
N PRO A 197 -7.33 -8.46 -21.98
CA PRO A 197 -8.29 -9.55 -21.81
C PRO A 197 -7.67 -10.82 -21.22
N ARG A 198 -6.35 -11.01 -21.35
CA ARG A 198 -5.64 -12.18 -20.80
C ARG A 198 -5.61 -12.14 -19.28
N ILE A 199 -5.49 -10.95 -18.69
CA ILE A 199 -5.42 -10.74 -17.23
C ILE A 199 -6.82 -10.80 -16.58
N LYS A 200 -7.86 -10.41 -17.31
CA LYS A 200 -9.24 -10.42 -16.81
C LYS A 200 -9.79 -11.80 -16.46
N MET A 201 -9.18 -12.85 -16.99
CA MET A 201 -9.65 -14.24 -16.84
C MET A 201 -8.99 -14.98 -15.68
N GLU A 202 -8.03 -14.38 -14.99
CA GLU A 202 -7.39 -14.92 -13.77
C GLU A 202 -8.15 -14.45 -12.51
#